data_2cad92063ec0f84f6933abc1c172e7a2
#
_entry.id   2cad92063ec0f84f6933abc1c172e7a2
#
_cell.length_a   1.000
_cell.length_b   1.000
_cell.length_c   1.000
_cell.angle_alpha   90.00
_cell.angle_beta   90.00
_cell.angle_gamma   90.00
#
_symmetry.space_group_name_H-M   'P 1'
#
loop_
_entity.id
_entity.type
_entity.pdbx_description
1 polymer ?
#
loop_
_entity_poly.entity_id
_entity_poly.type
_entity_poly.pdbx_seq_one_letter_code
_entity_poly.pdbx_strand_id
1 'polypeptide(L)'
;SVVSADGSYIIRAPKFKGRLTGFYSKIQDATEISFFYAENIGDTEGDEDSFVSEIVTGIEKQNMGVELGLEYQITSTIKATAAASYGQYIYSDNAKLKTNDDALAAAGNNSLTDFGTVYMKNYHQPGMPQTAASFGLEYRDPNFWWVGANVNYLANSYIDFANILRTDNFVVDSDGYAFAGATEENVSSLLKQEKFDSFTLVNLTGGKSWRISKANRNTVGFFASVNNLFDIEYKTGGFEQSRKATFPDLQADLANGTPSFGPKYFYGYGRTFFVNFYINF
;
A
#
# COMPACT_ATOMS: atom_id res chain seq x y z
N SER A 1 -21.08 -0.41 6.46
CA SER A 1 -21.05 -1.61 7.33
C SER A 1 -19.80 -2.45 7.09
N VAL A 2 -19.44 -3.32 8.07
CA VAL A 2 -18.31 -4.26 7.96
C VAL A 2 -18.80 -5.66 8.32
N VAL A 3 -18.49 -6.63 7.47
CA VAL A 3 -18.70 -8.05 7.71
C VAL A 3 -17.36 -8.75 7.59
N SER A 4 -16.97 -9.54 8.60
CA SER A 4 -15.72 -10.29 8.56
C SER A 4 -15.89 -11.67 9.17
N ALA A 5 -15.13 -12.63 8.66
CA ALA A 5 -15.03 -13.98 9.19
C ALA A 5 -13.60 -14.48 8.99
N ASP A 6 -13.08 -15.19 9.98
CA ASP A 6 -11.82 -15.90 9.87
C ASP A 6 -11.88 -17.26 10.54
N GLY A 7 -11.04 -18.17 10.06
CA GLY A 7 -10.89 -19.50 10.65
C GLY A 7 -9.41 -19.88 10.70
N SER A 8 -8.97 -20.40 11.84
CA SER A 8 -7.57 -20.75 12.06
C SER A 8 -7.40 -22.20 12.47
N TYR A 9 -6.40 -22.87 11.87
CA TYR A 9 -5.89 -24.14 12.34
C TYR A 9 -4.55 -23.95 13.02
N ILE A 10 -4.43 -24.39 14.27
CA ILE A 10 -3.23 -24.18 15.09
C ILE A 10 -2.64 -25.52 15.51
N ILE A 11 -1.36 -25.72 15.23
CA ILE A 11 -0.57 -26.87 15.67
C ILE A 11 0.42 -26.41 16.73
N ARG A 12 0.52 -27.14 17.82
CA ARG A 12 1.51 -26.92 18.89
C ARG A 12 2.15 -28.24 19.28
N ALA A 13 3.44 -28.37 19.02
CA ALA A 13 4.27 -29.47 19.40
C ALA A 13 5.51 -28.93 20.12
N PRO A 14 6.29 -29.76 20.85
CA PRO A 14 7.43 -29.26 21.64
C PRO A 14 8.44 -28.43 20.87
N LYS A 15 8.66 -28.75 19.59
CA LYS A 15 9.63 -28.06 18.72
C LYS A 15 8.99 -27.30 17.56
N PHE A 16 7.68 -27.43 17.37
CA PHE A 16 7.01 -26.88 16.21
C PHE A 16 5.70 -26.17 16.63
N LYS A 17 5.52 -24.96 16.12
CA LYS A 17 4.28 -24.22 16.19
C LYS A 17 3.90 -23.77 14.78
N GLY A 18 2.64 -23.96 14.44
CA GLY A 18 2.10 -23.56 13.16
C GLY A 18 0.70 -22.99 13.31
N ARG A 19 0.42 -21.98 12.49
CA ARG A 19 -0.93 -21.42 12.34
C ARG A 19 -1.21 -21.19 10.87
N LEU A 20 -2.32 -21.71 10.39
CA LEU A 20 -2.89 -21.41 9.09
C LEU A 20 -4.24 -20.72 9.33
N THR A 21 -4.43 -19.55 8.74
CA THR A 21 -5.67 -18.77 8.86
C THR A 21 -6.22 -18.50 7.48
N GLY A 22 -7.50 -18.76 7.25
CA GLY A 22 -8.26 -18.21 6.12
C GLY A 22 -9.11 -17.05 6.62
N PHE A 23 -9.18 -15.97 5.86
CA PHE A 23 -9.96 -14.79 6.22
C PHE A 23 -10.75 -14.24 5.05
N TYR A 24 -11.86 -13.62 5.39
CA TYR A 24 -12.71 -12.85 4.49
C TYR A 24 -13.22 -11.61 5.23
N SER A 25 -13.18 -10.44 4.59
CA SER A 25 -13.88 -9.27 5.06
C SER A 25 -14.45 -8.45 3.90
N LYS A 26 -15.62 -7.88 4.13
CA LYS A 26 -16.27 -6.95 3.21
C LYS A 26 -16.63 -5.68 3.98
N ILE A 27 -16.17 -4.55 3.46
CA ILE A 27 -16.50 -3.22 3.92
C ILE A 27 -17.48 -2.64 2.91
N GLN A 28 -18.61 -2.14 3.35
CA GLN A 28 -19.66 -1.61 2.50
C GLN A 28 -19.99 -0.18 2.90
N ASP A 29 -20.30 0.63 1.89
CA ASP A 29 -20.76 2.01 2.04
C ASP A 29 -19.77 2.87 2.85
N ALA A 30 -18.48 2.75 2.51
CA ALA A 30 -17.46 3.62 3.06
C ALA A 30 -17.41 4.95 2.29
N THR A 31 -16.91 5.98 2.97
CA THR A 31 -16.66 7.29 2.39
C THR A 31 -15.20 7.63 2.59
N GLU A 32 -14.57 8.11 1.53
CA GLU A 32 -13.20 8.63 1.56
C GLU A 32 -13.21 10.07 1.07
N ILE A 33 -12.36 10.91 1.70
CA ILE A 33 -12.16 12.30 1.33
C ILE A 33 -10.69 12.50 1.08
N SER A 34 -10.36 13.03 -0.10
CA SER A 34 -9.01 13.39 -0.48
C SER A 34 -8.98 14.80 -1.08
N PHE A 35 -7.79 15.30 -1.37
CA PHE A 35 -7.58 16.63 -1.91
C PHE A 35 -6.57 16.58 -3.04
N PHE A 36 -6.83 17.30 -4.12
CA PHE A 36 -5.91 17.40 -5.24
C PHE A 36 -6.04 18.74 -5.97
N TYR A 37 -5.05 19.03 -6.81
CA TYR A 37 -5.13 20.14 -7.76
C TYR A 37 -5.63 19.60 -9.10
N ALA A 38 -6.62 20.29 -9.66
CA ALA A 38 -7.18 19.96 -10.97
C ALA A 38 -7.12 21.16 -11.90
N GLU A 39 -6.96 20.88 -13.19
CA GLU A 39 -7.10 21.85 -14.26
C GLU A 39 -8.48 21.61 -14.91
N ASN A 40 -9.17 22.71 -15.27
CA ASN A 40 -10.44 22.67 -16.02
C ASN A 40 -11.55 21.82 -15.36
N ILE A 41 -11.63 21.77 -14.04
CA ILE A 41 -12.74 21.17 -13.31
C ILE A 41 -13.71 22.28 -12.93
N GLY A 42 -14.82 22.40 -13.68
CA GLY A 42 -15.87 23.39 -13.48
C GLY A 42 -15.97 24.39 -14.63
N ASP A 43 -17.11 25.09 -14.70
CA ASP A 43 -17.47 26.06 -15.74
C ASP A 43 -16.70 27.41 -15.65
N THR A 44 -15.52 27.44 -15.12
CA THR A 44 -14.70 28.66 -15.06
C THR A 44 -13.89 28.83 -16.33
N GLU A 45 -14.24 29.84 -17.13
CA GLU A 45 -13.38 30.33 -18.21
C GLU A 45 -12.08 30.90 -17.60
N GLY A 46 -11.07 30.04 -17.49
CA GLY A 46 -9.73 30.45 -17.01
C GLY A 46 -8.87 29.22 -16.76
N ASP A 47 -7.64 29.29 -17.22
CA ASP A 47 -6.60 28.28 -17.11
C ASP A 47 -6.03 28.24 -15.65
N GLU A 48 -6.89 28.31 -14.65
CA GLU A 48 -6.47 28.37 -13.24
C GLU A 48 -6.57 26.98 -12.58
N ASP A 49 -5.47 26.57 -11.99
CA ASP A 49 -5.41 25.41 -11.09
C ASP A 49 -6.33 25.64 -9.88
N SER A 50 -7.26 24.74 -9.65
CA SER A 50 -8.14 24.78 -8.47
C SER A 50 -7.76 23.68 -7.48
N PHE A 51 -7.79 24.02 -6.19
CA PHE A 51 -7.68 23.06 -5.11
C PHE A 51 -9.05 22.46 -4.83
N VAL A 52 -9.17 21.17 -5.00
CA VAL A 52 -10.44 20.44 -5.01
C VAL A 52 -10.46 19.41 -3.90
N SER A 53 -11.55 19.39 -3.12
CA SER A 53 -11.88 18.29 -2.22
C SER A 53 -12.61 17.21 -3.00
N GLU A 54 -12.12 16.00 -2.99
CA GLU A 54 -12.74 14.81 -3.57
C GLU A 54 -13.51 14.05 -2.49
N ILE A 55 -14.76 13.75 -2.72
CA ILE A 55 -15.65 13.01 -1.81
C ILE A 55 -16.16 11.77 -2.55
N VAL A 56 -15.61 10.60 -2.20
CA VAL A 56 -16.03 9.32 -2.76
C VAL A 56 -16.90 8.58 -1.77
N THR A 57 -18.12 8.26 -2.17
CA THR A 57 -19.12 7.60 -1.32
C THR A 57 -19.59 6.28 -1.92
N GLY A 58 -20.12 5.39 -1.08
CA GLY A 58 -20.56 4.07 -1.51
C GLY A 58 -19.41 3.12 -1.87
N ILE A 59 -18.23 3.34 -1.28
CA ILE A 59 -17.07 2.48 -1.54
C ILE A 59 -17.30 1.10 -0.91
N GLU A 60 -17.14 0.07 -1.73
CA GLU A 60 -17.15 -1.31 -1.28
C GLU A 60 -15.77 -1.96 -1.45
N LYS A 61 -15.21 -2.49 -0.35
CA LYS A 61 -13.92 -3.19 -0.33
C LYS A 61 -14.12 -4.65 0.05
N GLN A 62 -13.43 -5.55 -0.64
CA GLN A 62 -13.40 -6.97 -0.34
C GLN A 62 -11.96 -7.42 -0.15
N ASN A 63 -11.72 -8.10 0.98
CA ASN A 63 -10.43 -8.64 1.35
C ASN A 63 -10.61 -10.12 1.67
N MET A 64 -9.84 -10.98 1.03
CA MET A 64 -9.85 -12.41 1.32
C MET A 64 -8.46 -13.00 1.09
N GLY A 65 -8.13 -14.03 1.86
CA GLY A 65 -6.83 -14.65 1.70
C GLY A 65 -6.53 -15.72 2.72
N VAL A 66 -5.26 -16.13 2.70
CA VAL A 66 -4.70 -17.10 3.62
C VAL A 66 -3.39 -16.59 4.21
N GLU A 67 -3.17 -16.91 5.47
CA GLU A 67 -1.96 -16.57 6.20
C GLU A 67 -1.37 -17.82 6.84
N LEU A 68 -0.06 -17.96 6.77
CA LEU A 68 0.71 -19.04 7.37
C LEU A 68 1.76 -18.46 8.30
N GLY A 69 1.83 -18.96 9.53
CA GLY A 69 2.91 -18.67 10.46
C GLY A 69 3.50 -19.96 11.02
N LEU A 70 4.81 -20.12 10.96
CA LEU A 70 5.53 -21.30 11.41
C LEU A 70 6.70 -20.90 12.29
N GLU A 71 6.93 -21.66 13.36
CA GLU A 71 8.11 -21.61 14.21
C GLU A 71 8.63 -23.03 14.43
N TYR A 72 9.91 -23.23 14.22
CA TYR A 72 10.56 -24.53 14.43
C TYR A 72 11.86 -24.38 15.22
N GLN A 73 11.95 -25.07 16.36
CA GLN A 73 13.16 -25.16 17.18
C GLN A 73 14.03 -26.30 16.63
N ILE A 74 15.01 -25.96 15.77
CA ILE A 74 15.87 -26.92 15.11
C ILE A 74 16.78 -27.61 16.12
N THR A 75 17.47 -26.80 16.95
CA THR A 75 18.29 -27.25 18.09
C THR A 75 17.92 -26.44 19.31
N SER A 76 18.56 -26.68 20.46
CA SER A 76 18.37 -25.83 21.66
C SER A 76 18.79 -24.36 21.45
N THR A 77 19.60 -24.09 20.44
CA THR A 77 20.19 -22.78 20.15
C THR A 77 19.75 -22.18 18.82
N ILE A 78 19.17 -22.97 17.91
CA ILE A 78 18.78 -22.52 16.56
C ILE A 78 17.28 -22.62 16.40
N LYS A 79 16.66 -21.50 16.02
CA LYS A 79 15.24 -21.39 15.72
C LYS A 79 15.03 -20.88 14.30
N ALA A 80 14.12 -21.51 13.57
CA ALA A 80 13.64 -21.03 12.30
C ALA A 80 12.21 -20.49 12.44
N THR A 81 11.89 -19.45 11.70
CA THR A 81 10.54 -18.88 11.58
C THR A 81 10.20 -18.71 10.11
N ALA A 82 8.94 -18.91 9.76
CA ALA A 82 8.43 -18.56 8.44
C ALA A 82 7.04 -17.96 8.58
N ALA A 83 6.76 -16.96 7.77
CA ALA A 83 5.42 -16.39 7.63
C ALA A 83 5.14 -16.16 6.16
N ALA A 84 3.91 -16.37 5.75
CA ALA A 84 3.47 -16.05 4.41
C ALA A 84 2.02 -15.58 4.43
N SER A 85 1.68 -14.65 3.55
CA SER A 85 0.33 -14.18 3.31
C SER A 85 0.10 -14.11 1.81
N TYR A 86 -1.02 -14.63 1.38
CA TYR A 86 -1.53 -14.47 0.02
C TYR A 86 -2.99 -14.05 0.09
N GLY A 87 -3.28 -12.88 -0.45
CA GLY A 87 -4.63 -12.33 -0.41
C GLY A 87 -5.02 -11.61 -1.68
N GLN A 88 -6.30 -11.32 -1.80
CA GLN A 88 -6.88 -10.45 -2.80
C GLN A 88 -7.59 -9.31 -2.08
N TYR A 89 -7.15 -8.08 -2.33
CA TYR A 89 -7.69 -6.85 -1.76
C TYR A 89 -8.16 -5.97 -2.90
N ILE A 90 -9.48 -5.91 -3.12
CA ILE A 90 -10.08 -5.23 -4.27
C ILE A 90 -11.24 -4.33 -3.86
N TYR A 91 -11.59 -3.40 -4.72
CA TYR A 91 -12.88 -2.75 -4.69
C TYR A 91 -13.92 -3.68 -5.33
N SER A 92 -14.98 -4.01 -4.58
CA SER A 92 -15.96 -5.02 -5.02
C SER A 92 -17.13 -4.44 -5.78
N ASP A 93 -17.31 -3.11 -5.74
CA ASP A 93 -18.32 -2.39 -6.52
C ASP A 93 -17.83 -0.97 -6.88
N ASN A 94 -18.60 -0.31 -7.74
CA ASN A 94 -18.37 1.07 -8.15
C ASN A 94 -18.88 2.05 -7.09
N ALA A 95 -18.18 3.17 -6.93
CA ALA A 95 -18.50 4.22 -5.99
C ALA A 95 -19.15 5.44 -6.70
N LYS A 96 -19.38 6.51 -5.96
CA LYS A 96 -19.87 7.81 -6.44
C LYS A 96 -18.89 8.89 -6.06
N LEU A 97 -18.61 9.79 -7.01
CA LEU A 97 -17.68 10.90 -6.83
C LEU A 97 -18.42 12.24 -6.86
N LYS A 98 -18.11 13.06 -5.87
CA LYS A 98 -18.41 14.50 -5.88
C LYS A 98 -17.13 15.26 -5.55
N THR A 99 -17.00 16.43 -6.12
CA THR A 99 -15.91 17.35 -5.79
C THR A 99 -16.47 18.64 -5.24
N ASN A 100 -15.70 19.28 -4.38
CA ASN A 100 -15.96 20.63 -3.92
C ASN A 100 -14.76 21.51 -4.23
N ASP A 101 -14.99 22.59 -4.96
CA ASP A 101 -13.97 23.54 -5.37
C ASP A 101 -13.95 24.72 -4.42
N ASP A 102 -12.83 24.93 -3.74
CA ASP A 102 -12.67 25.94 -2.71
C ASP A 102 -12.66 27.37 -3.30
N ALA A 103 -12.20 27.57 -4.54
CA ALA A 103 -12.20 28.87 -5.20
C ALA A 103 -13.63 29.29 -5.58
N LEU A 104 -14.44 28.38 -6.11
CA LEU A 104 -15.85 28.61 -6.39
C LEU A 104 -16.64 28.88 -5.10
N ALA A 105 -16.37 28.13 -4.03
CA ALA A 105 -16.98 28.33 -2.73
C ALA A 105 -16.67 29.73 -2.15
N ALA A 106 -15.40 30.14 -2.25
CA ALA A 106 -14.97 31.46 -1.79
C ALA A 106 -15.61 32.62 -2.60
N ALA A 107 -15.90 32.40 -3.86
CA ALA A 107 -16.60 33.36 -4.72
C ALA A 107 -18.12 33.38 -4.51
N GLY A 108 -18.65 32.49 -3.64
CA GLY A 108 -20.10 32.37 -3.37
C GLY A 108 -20.87 31.64 -4.48
N ASN A 109 -20.18 30.92 -5.36
CA ASN A 109 -20.77 30.12 -6.44
C ASN A 109 -21.05 28.68 -5.96
N ASN A 110 -21.79 27.92 -6.77
CA ASN A 110 -21.96 26.50 -6.54
C ASN A 110 -20.61 25.81 -6.74
N SER A 111 -20.03 25.30 -5.65
CA SER A 111 -18.72 24.67 -5.62
C SER A 111 -18.78 23.14 -5.75
N LEU A 112 -19.97 22.55 -5.64
CA LEU A 112 -20.17 21.11 -5.64
C LEU A 112 -20.47 20.60 -7.05
N THR A 113 -19.60 19.76 -7.59
CA THR A 113 -19.77 19.06 -8.86
C THR A 113 -19.99 17.56 -8.62
N ASP A 114 -21.01 16.99 -9.26
CA ASP A 114 -21.30 15.54 -9.20
C ASP A 114 -20.77 14.86 -10.45
N PHE A 115 -19.71 14.05 -10.32
CA PHE A 115 -19.11 13.27 -11.42
C PHE A 115 -19.75 11.89 -11.60
N GLY A 116 -20.75 11.56 -10.78
CA GLY A 116 -21.50 10.31 -10.92
C GLY A 116 -20.71 9.09 -10.49
N THR A 117 -20.67 8.08 -11.35
CA THR A 117 -20.07 6.77 -11.04
C THR A 117 -18.56 6.77 -11.25
N VAL A 118 -17.83 6.28 -10.25
CA VAL A 118 -16.42 5.88 -10.37
C VAL A 118 -16.36 4.39 -10.70
N TYR A 119 -15.86 4.04 -11.86
CA TYR A 119 -15.72 2.67 -12.35
C TYR A 119 -14.47 2.02 -11.73
N MET A 120 -14.55 1.66 -10.44
CA MET A 120 -13.44 1.11 -9.67
C MET A 120 -13.57 -0.38 -9.36
N LYS A 121 -14.65 -1.00 -9.73
CA LYS A 121 -14.87 -2.43 -9.47
C LYS A 121 -13.72 -3.27 -10.04
N ASN A 122 -13.20 -4.21 -9.21
CA ASN A 122 -12.06 -5.08 -9.50
C ASN A 122 -10.68 -4.38 -9.52
N TYR A 123 -10.59 -3.07 -9.31
CA TYR A 123 -9.30 -2.45 -9.04
C TYR A 123 -8.74 -2.93 -7.71
N HIS A 124 -7.42 -3.01 -7.63
CA HIS A 124 -6.74 -3.41 -6.40
C HIS A 124 -6.64 -2.24 -5.41
N GLN A 125 -6.81 -2.55 -4.13
CA GLN A 125 -6.60 -1.55 -3.09
C GLN A 125 -5.10 -1.21 -3.02
N PRO A 126 -4.73 0.08 -2.96
CA PRO A 126 -3.34 0.51 -2.91
C PRO A 126 -2.71 0.26 -1.54
N GLY A 127 -1.37 0.36 -1.48
CA GLY A 127 -0.60 0.40 -0.24
C GLY A 127 -0.41 -0.94 0.47
N MET A 128 -1.01 -2.03 -0.01
CA MET A 128 -0.86 -3.36 0.58
C MET A 128 -0.32 -4.37 -0.42
N PRO A 129 0.79 -5.09 -0.12
CA PRO A 129 1.22 -6.21 -0.93
C PRO A 129 0.22 -7.37 -0.79
N GLN A 130 -0.27 -7.89 -1.90
CA GLN A 130 -1.18 -9.04 -1.88
C GLN A 130 -0.46 -10.38 -1.67
N THR A 131 0.86 -10.35 -1.75
CA THR A 131 1.72 -11.49 -1.45
C THR A 131 2.87 -11.01 -0.59
N ALA A 132 3.03 -11.60 0.57
CA ALA A 132 4.15 -11.36 1.46
C ALA A 132 4.68 -12.68 2.02
N ALA A 133 5.99 -12.81 2.12
CA ALA A 133 6.63 -13.96 2.75
C ALA A 133 7.86 -13.52 3.53
N SER A 134 8.09 -14.16 4.66
CA SER A 134 9.27 -13.94 5.49
C SER A 134 9.84 -15.28 5.94
N PHE A 135 11.17 -15.39 5.92
CA PHE A 135 11.88 -16.53 6.49
C PHE A 135 13.00 -16.00 7.37
N GLY A 136 13.07 -16.50 8.60
CA GLY A 136 14.05 -16.08 9.60
C GLY A 136 14.80 -17.27 10.20
N LEU A 137 16.08 -17.06 10.50
CA LEU A 137 16.91 -17.94 11.33
C LEU A 137 17.51 -17.14 12.46
N GLU A 138 17.47 -17.69 13.65
CA GLU A 138 18.05 -17.10 14.85
C GLU A 138 18.92 -18.14 15.58
N TYR A 139 20.13 -17.74 15.91
CA TYR A 139 21.02 -18.48 16.80
C TYR A 139 21.16 -17.76 18.13
N ARG A 140 20.95 -18.46 19.25
CA ARG A 140 21.15 -17.98 20.62
C ARG A 140 22.19 -18.85 21.33
N ASP A 141 23.29 -18.22 21.68
CA ASP A 141 24.40 -18.88 22.37
C ASP A 141 24.16 -18.93 23.88
N PRO A 142 24.57 -20.03 24.59
CA PRO A 142 24.52 -20.10 26.05
C PRO A 142 25.29 -19.00 26.76
N ASN A 143 26.27 -18.36 26.11
CA ASN A 143 27.02 -17.22 26.63
C ASN A 143 26.37 -15.86 26.39
N PHE A 144 25.04 -15.84 26.17
CA PHE A 144 24.22 -14.62 26.05
C PHE A 144 24.54 -13.72 24.86
N TRP A 145 25.02 -14.25 23.74
CA TRP A 145 25.00 -13.55 22.47
C TRP A 145 24.03 -14.24 21.52
N TRP A 146 23.56 -13.52 20.57
CA TRP A 146 22.65 -14.03 19.57
C TRP A 146 22.82 -13.29 18.24
N VAL A 147 22.49 -13.97 17.17
CA VAL A 147 22.42 -13.41 15.82
C VAL A 147 21.22 -13.98 15.11
N GLY A 148 20.56 -13.13 14.35
CA GLY A 148 19.43 -13.50 13.51
C GLY A 148 19.53 -12.86 12.14
N ALA A 149 18.98 -13.54 11.17
CA ALA A 149 18.78 -13.02 9.84
C ALA A 149 17.35 -13.31 9.38
N ASN A 150 16.74 -12.40 8.65
CA ASN A 150 15.47 -12.64 8.01
C ASN A 150 15.48 -12.12 6.57
N VAL A 151 14.78 -12.85 5.71
CA VAL A 151 14.53 -12.50 4.31
C VAL A 151 13.04 -12.25 4.16
N ASN A 152 12.67 -11.10 3.60
CA ASN A 152 11.29 -10.70 3.39
C ASN A 152 11.06 -10.49 1.89
N TYR A 153 10.04 -11.13 1.34
CA TYR A 153 9.59 -10.99 -0.04
C TYR A 153 8.21 -10.35 -0.07
N LEU A 154 8.04 -9.29 -0.86
CA LEU A 154 6.77 -8.59 -1.04
C LEU A 154 6.49 -8.44 -2.54
N ALA A 155 5.23 -8.66 -2.92
CA ALA A 155 4.79 -8.60 -4.30
C ALA A 155 3.31 -8.25 -4.43
N ASN A 156 2.89 -7.88 -5.65
CA ASN A 156 1.52 -7.56 -6.00
C ASN A 156 0.99 -6.35 -5.19
N SER A 157 1.81 -5.30 -5.07
CA SER A 157 1.37 -3.98 -4.63
C SER A 157 0.99 -3.14 -5.84
N TYR A 158 0.01 -2.26 -5.67
CA TYR A 158 -0.56 -1.47 -6.74
C TYR A 158 -0.56 0.00 -6.38
N ILE A 159 -0.49 0.86 -7.42
CA ILE A 159 -0.59 2.30 -7.28
C ILE A 159 -2.01 2.70 -6.84
N ASP A 160 -2.11 3.80 -6.12
CA ASP A 160 -3.38 4.46 -5.86
C ASP A 160 -3.83 5.19 -7.13
N PHE A 161 -5.00 4.83 -7.62
CA PHE A 161 -5.52 5.38 -8.86
C PHE A 161 -6.35 6.63 -8.62
N ALA A 162 -6.34 7.56 -9.58
CA ALA A 162 -7.15 8.76 -9.53
C ALA A 162 -8.62 8.45 -9.87
N ASN A 163 -9.52 8.66 -8.92
CA ASN A 163 -10.94 8.33 -9.06
C ASN A 163 -11.61 9.10 -10.20
N ILE A 164 -11.28 10.37 -10.38
CA ILE A 164 -11.88 11.22 -11.40
C ILE A 164 -11.62 10.71 -12.82
N LEU A 165 -10.46 10.08 -13.06
CA LEU A 165 -10.13 9.48 -14.35
C LEU A 165 -11.00 8.24 -14.66
N ARG A 166 -11.69 7.69 -13.67
CA ARG A 166 -12.57 6.51 -13.80
C ARG A 166 -14.05 6.88 -13.79
N THR A 167 -14.38 8.11 -14.22
CA THR A 167 -15.76 8.58 -14.39
C THR A 167 -16.12 8.74 -15.86
N ASP A 168 -17.41 8.91 -16.16
CA ASP A 168 -17.86 9.18 -17.53
C ASP A 168 -17.25 10.46 -18.10
N ASN A 169 -16.99 11.46 -17.27
CA ASN A 169 -16.38 12.72 -17.65
C ASN A 169 -14.98 12.56 -18.28
N PHE A 170 -14.30 11.46 -18.01
CA PHE A 170 -13.01 11.17 -18.63
C PHE A 170 -13.13 10.87 -20.13
N VAL A 171 -14.24 10.31 -20.58
CA VAL A 171 -14.43 9.81 -21.95
C VAL A 171 -15.41 10.63 -22.79
N VAL A 172 -16.14 11.57 -22.19
CA VAL A 172 -17.07 12.46 -22.89
C VAL A 172 -16.76 13.93 -22.62
N ASP A 173 -17.12 14.77 -23.60
CA ASP A 173 -17.05 16.23 -23.46
C ASP A 173 -18.24 16.79 -22.65
N SER A 174 -18.29 18.11 -22.48
CA SER A 174 -19.37 18.81 -21.76
C SER A 174 -20.76 18.66 -22.39
N ASP A 175 -20.82 18.36 -23.67
CA ASP A 175 -22.06 18.13 -24.42
C ASP A 175 -22.49 16.66 -24.41
N GLY A 176 -21.69 15.77 -23.76
CA GLY A 176 -21.92 14.34 -23.63
C GLY A 176 -21.50 13.52 -24.85
N TYR A 177 -20.73 14.08 -25.77
CA TYR A 177 -20.17 13.34 -26.91
C TYR A 177 -18.83 12.69 -26.54
N ALA A 178 -18.65 11.43 -26.97
CA ALA A 178 -17.40 10.73 -26.74
C ALA A 178 -16.21 11.42 -27.41
N PHE A 179 -15.12 11.58 -26.69
CA PHE A 179 -13.87 12.09 -27.26
C PHE A 179 -13.36 11.19 -28.40
N ALA A 180 -12.81 11.79 -29.45
CA ALA A 180 -12.22 11.05 -30.54
C ALA A 180 -11.12 10.10 -30.05
N GLY A 181 -11.24 8.82 -30.39
CA GLY A 181 -10.29 7.78 -29.95
C GLY A 181 -10.50 7.23 -28.54
N ALA A 182 -11.46 7.72 -27.76
CA ALA A 182 -11.81 7.16 -26.46
C ALA A 182 -12.59 5.84 -26.57
N THR A 183 -11.98 4.85 -27.23
CA THR A 183 -12.52 3.50 -27.31
C THR A 183 -12.26 2.75 -26.00
N GLU A 184 -13.05 1.71 -25.70
CA GLU A 184 -12.88 0.88 -24.52
C GLU A 184 -11.44 0.32 -24.42
N GLU A 185 -10.85 -0.11 -25.53
CA GLU A 185 -9.49 -0.63 -25.61
C GLU A 185 -8.45 0.45 -25.24
N ASN A 186 -8.57 1.65 -25.83
CA ASN A 186 -7.64 2.74 -25.56
C ASN A 186 -7.75 3.24 -24.13
N VAL A 187 -8.96 3.39 -23.62
CA VAL A 187 -9.23 3.82 -22.24
C VAL A 187 -8.71 2.79 -21.25
N SER A 188 -8.99 1.51 -21.43
CA SER A 188 -8.51 0.45 -20.53
C SER A 188 -6.99 0.31 -20.54
N SER A 189 -6.35 0.53 -21.68
CA SER A 189 -4.88 0.56 -21.79
C SER A 189 -4.29 1.75 -21.06
N LEU A 190 -4.88 2.93 -21.21
CA LEU A 190 -4.42 4.19 -20.62
C LEU A 190 -4.59 4.21 -19.09
N LEU A 191 -5.72 3.68 -18.60
CA LEU A 191 -6.09 3.65 -17.18
C LEU A 191 -5.73 2.35 -16.48
N LYS A 192 -4.86 1.53 -17.07
CA LYS A 192 -4.40 0.29 -16.43
C LYS A 192 -3.66 0.61 -15.13
N GLN A 193 -4.19 0.10 -14.02
CA GLN A 193 -3.56 0.30 -12.71
C GLN A 193 -2.13 -0.27 -12.70
N GLU A 194 -1.15 0.55 -12.35
CA GLU A 194 0.24 0.13 -12.26
C GLU A 194 0.42 -0.87 -11.12
N LYS A 195 1.07 -1.97 -11.44
CA LYS A 195 1.53 -2.95 -10.47
C LYS A 195 3.02 -2.74 -10.25
N PHE A 196 3.44 -2.58 -8.99
CA PHE A 196 4.84 -2.41 -8.65
C PHE A 196 5.62 -3.72 -8.74
N ASP A 197 6.91 -3.60 -9.01
CA ASP A 197 7.83 -4.72 -8.99
C ASP A 197 7.91 -5.35 -7.60
N SER A 198 8.09 -6.66 -7.57
CA SER A 198 8.37 -7.38 -6.33
C SER A 198 9.78 -7.10 -5.85
N PHE A 199 9.97 -7.13 -4.54
CA PHE A 199 11.28 -6.93 -3.96
C PHE A 199 11.55 -7.87 -2.79
N THR A 200 12.85 -8.06 -2.50
CA THR A 200 13.32 -8.92 -1.41
C THR A 200 14.29 -8.14 -0.53
N LEU A 201 14.00 -8.08 0.77
CA LEU A 201 14.85 -7.41 1.75
C LEU A 201 15.48 -8.44 2.69
N VAL A 202 16.76 -8.29 2.94
CA VAL A 202 17.50 -9.08 3.92
C VAL A 202 17.88 -8.18 5.09
N ASN A 203 17.54 -8.62 6.31
CA ASN A 203 17.89 -7.90 7.52
C ASN A 203 18.72 -8.80 8.44
N LEU A 204 19.65 -8.19 9.15
CA LEU A 204 20.47 -8.84 10.17
C LEU A 204 20.23 -8.18 11.52
N THR A 205 20.20 -9.00 12.56
CA THR A 205 20.08 -8.53 13.94
C THR A 205 21.03 -9.32 14.82
N GLY A 206 21.51 -8.73 15.90
CA GLY A 206 22.34 -9.44 16.85
C GLY A 206 22.58 -8.64 18.10
N GLY A 207 23.02 -9.32 19.15
CA GLY A 207 23.28 -8.67 20.41
C GLY A 207 24.07 -9.53 21.38
N LYS A 208 24.52 -8.88 22.43
CA LYS A 208 25.27 -9.52 23.54
C LYS A 208 24.86 -8.91 24.84
N SER A 209 24.72 -9.77 25.86
CA SER A 209 24.56 -9.36 27.28
C SER A 209 25.70 -9.87 28.10
N TRP A 210 26.13 -9.08 29.07
CA TRP A 210 27.09 -9.45 30.08
C TRP A 210 26.48 -9.28 31.47
N ARG A 211 26.71 -10.24 32.35
CA ARG A 211 26.35 -10.13 33.75
C ARG A 211 27.44 -9.36 34.48
N ILE A 212 27.11 -8.18 35.04
CA ILE A 212 28.06 -7.33 35.79
C ILE A 212 28.17 -7.80 37.24
N SER A 213 27.06 -8.20 37.84
CA SER A 213 27.03 -8.65 39.22
C SER A 213 26.29 -9.98 39.33
N LYS A 214 26.93 -10.95 40.02
CA LYS A 214 26.27 -12.23 40.34
C LYS A 214 25.24 -12.09 41.46
N ALA A 215 25.47 -11.16 42.41
CA ALA A 215 24.61 -10.95 43.57
C ALA A 215 23.29 -10.25 43.19
N ASN A 216 23.37 -9.19 42.40
CA ASN A 216 22.22 -8.33 42.10
C ASN A 216 21.59 -8.61 40.74
N ARG A 217 22.09 -9.61 39.97
CA ARG A 217 21.63 -9.94 38.60
C ARG A 217 21.75 -8.79 37.58
N ASN A 218 22.57 -7.77 37.90
CA ASN A 218 22.77 -6.64 37.01
C ASN A 218 23.39 -7.08 35.67
N THR A 219 22.89 -6.57 34.60
CA THR A 219 23.37 -6.89 33.26
C THR A 219 23.58 -5.62 32.42
N VAL A 220 24.59 -5.62 31.58
CA VAL A 220 24.79 -4.65 30.51
C VAL A 220 24.74 -5.38 29.17
N GLY A 221 24.26 -4.72 28.17
CA GLY A 221 24.23 -5.32 26.86
C GLY A 221 24.01 -4.30 25.75
N PHE A 222 24.09 -4.82 24.57
CA PHE A 222 23.68 -4.09 23.36
C PHE A 222 22.91 -5.03 22.43
N PHE A 223 22.11 -4.43 21.57
CA PHE A 223 21.69 -5.08 20.34
C PHE A 223 21.88 -4.12 19.16
N ALA A 224 22.09 -4.71 17.97
CA ALA A 224 22.25 -3.98 16.74
C ALA A 224 21.42 -4.63 15.64
N SER A 225 20.96 -3.84 14.70
CA SER A 225 20.32 -4.32 13.46
C SER A 225 20.83 -3.57 12.24
N VAL A 226 20.84 -4.28 11.12
CA VAL A 226 21.03 -3.75 9.80
C VAL A 226 19.81 -4.16 8.99
N ASN A 227 19.02 -3.18 8.55
CA ASN A 227 17.88 -3.43 7.68
C ASN A 227 18.25 -3.11 6.24
N ASN A 228 17.63 -3.82 5.31
CA ASN A 228 17.93 -3.72 3.88
C ASN A 228 19.44 -3.85 3.62
N LEU A 229 20.01 -4.98 4.00
CA LEU A 229 21.46 -5.25 3.95
C LEU A 229 22.09 -4.95 2.59
N PHE A 230 21.36 -5.21 1.51
CA PHE A 230 21.85 -5.05 0.14
C PHE A 230 21.55 -3.69 -0.47
N ASP A 231 20.95 -2.77 0.31
CA ASP A 231 20.61 -1.41 -0.13
C ASP A 231 19.70 -1.39 -1.37
N ILE A 232 18.71 -2.27 -1.39
CA ILE A 232 17.75 -2.39 -2.49
C ILE A 232 16.85 -1.14 -2.49
N GLU A 233 16.72 -0.51 -3.65
CA GLU A 233 15.70 0.51 -3.89
C GLU A 233 14.38 -0.17 -4.27
N TYR A 234 13.27 0.24 -3.65
CA TYR A 234 11.97 -0.35 -3.89
C TYR A 234 10.84 0.65 -3.65
N LYS A 235 9.78 0.54 -4.46
CA LYS A 235 8.56 1.33 -4.29
C LYS A 235 7.71 0.72 -3.17
N THR A 236 7.25 1.56 -2.24
CA THR A 236 6.31 1.16 -1.18
C THR A 236 4.88 1.56 -1.48
N GLY A 237 4.68 2.49 -2.40
CA GLY A 237 3.40 3.01 -2.83
C GLY A 237 3.56 4.11 -3.86
N GLY A 238 2.47 4.77 -4.15
CA GLY A 238 2.42 5.90 -5.08
C GLY A 238 0.98 6.21 -5.43
N PHE A 239 0.77 7.29 -6.14
CA PHE A 239 -0.55 7.70 -6.62
C PHE A 239 -0.49 8.28 -8.02
N GLU A 240 -1.56 8.08 -8.78
CA GLU A 240 -1.80 8.79 -10.04
C GLU A 240 -2.19 10.23 -9.74
N GLN A 241 -1.76 11.16 -10.61
CA GLN A 241 -2.21 12.53 -10.49
C GLN A 241 -3.51 12.73 -11.28
N SER A 242 -4.43 13.52 -10.70
CA SER A 242 -5.75 13.77 -11.25
C SER A 242 -5.82 15.02 -12.14
N ARG A 243 -4.68 15.66 -12.40
CA ARG A 243 -4.62 16.99 -13.01
C ARG A 243 -5.14 17.01 -14.45
N LYS A 244 -4.84 15.97 -15.23
CA LYS A 244 -5.36 15.78 -16.59
C LYS A 244 -6.58 14.86 -16.54
N ALA A 245 -7.74 15.45 -16.33
CA ALA A 245 -8.98 14.72 -16.01
C ALA A 245 -9.78 14.25 -17.24
N THR A 246 -9.32 14.53 -18.47
CA THR A 246 -9.96 14.07 -19.70
C THR A 246 -9.06 13.15 -20.52
N PHE A 247 -9.68 12.30 -21.35
CA PHE A 247 -8.94 11.34 -22.20
C PHE A 247 -7.93 12.02 -23.14
N PRO A 248 -8.29 13.08 -23.89
CA PRO A 248 -7.33 13.72 -24.79
C PRO A 248 -6.16 14.39 -24.06
N ASP A 249 -6.40 15.01 -22.89
CA ASP A 249 -5.37 15.69 -22.13
C ASP A 249 -4.36 14.70 -21.55
N LEU A 250 -4.85 13.60 -20.96
CA LEU A 250 -3.98 12.55 -20.43
C LEU A 250 -3.19 11.86 -21.56
N GLN A 251 -3.85 11.58 -22.69
CA GLN A 251 -3.18 10.98 -23.84
C GLN A 251 -2.08 11.88 -24.41
N ALA A 252 -2.35 13.19 -24.53
CA ALA A 252 -1.37 14.16 -25.00
C ALA A 252 -0.19 14.30 -24.05
N ASP A 253 -0.45 14.34 -22.74
CA ASP A 253 0.61 14.44 -21.72
C ASP A 253 1.52 13.21 -21.73
N LEU A 254 0.97 12.02 -21.85
CA LEU A 254 1.74 10.77 -21.95
C LEU A 254 2.52 10.66 -23.28
N ALA A 255 1.97 11.18 -24.38
CA ALA A 255 2.63 11.16 -25.69
C ALA A 255 3.90 12.03 -25.73
N ASN A 256 4.05 12.98 -24.85
CA ASN A 256 5.26 13.81 -24.72
C ASN A 256 6.50 13.04 -24.21
N GLY A 257 6.35 11.75 -23.85
CA GLY A 257 7.44 10.88 -23.39
C GLY A 257 7.90 11.16 -21.95
N THR A 258 7.75 12.39 -21.47
CA THR A 258 7.92 12.76 -20.05
C THR A 258 6.64 13.47 -19.62
N PRO A 259 5.69 12.79 -19.01
CA PRO A 259 4.42 13.39 -18.62
C PRO A 259 4.63 14.49 -17.59
N SER A 260 3.95 15.63 -17.78
CA SER A 260 4.00 16.77 -16.84
C SER A 260 3.42 16.40 -15.49
N PHE A 261 2.38 15.55 -15.50
CA PHE A 261 1.66 15.09 -14.32
C PHE A 261 1.62 13.55 -14.24
N GLY A 262 2.79 12.94 -14.43
CA GLY A 262 2.96 11.50 -14.25
C GLY A 262 2.79 11.05 -12.79
N PRO A 263 2.67 9.74 -12.54
CA PRO A 263 2.50 9.19 -11.20
C PRO A 263 3.61 9.63 -10.25
N LYS A 264 3.28 9.75 -8.97
CA LYS A 264 4.25 9.98 -7.89
C LYS A 264 4.45 8.71 -7.10
N TYR A 265 5.70 8.44 -6.70
CA TYR A 265 6.06 7.20 -6.02
C TYR A 265 6.67 7.47 -4.65
N PHE A 266 6.37 6.57 -3.72
CA PHE A 266 7.01 6.50 -2.43
C PHE A 266 8.00 5.35 -2.42
N TYR A 267 9.20 5.61 -1.91
CA TYR A 267 10.27 4.62 -1.82
C TYR A 267 10.51 4.22 -0.37
N GLY A 268 10.87 2.97 -0.19
CA GLY A 268 11.34 2.49 1.10
C GLY A 268 12.72 3.03 1.45
N TYR A 269 13.07 2.92 2.72
CA TYR A 269 14.40 3.32 3.16
C TYR A 269 15.46 2.38 2.56
N GLY A 270 16.59 2.94 2.14
CA GLY A 270 17.80 2.22 1.86
C GLY A 270 18.34 1.50 3.10
N ARG A 271 19.59 1.11 3.08
CA ARG A 271 20.20 0.44 4.24
C ARG A 271 20.19 1.34 5.47
N THR A 272 19.65 0.80 6.57
CA THR A 272 19.62 1.50 7.87
C THR A 272 20.29 0.67 8.94
N PHE A 273 20.87 1.37 9.92
CA PHE A 273 21.55 0.79 11.07
C PHE A 273 20.90 1.27 12.35
N PHE A 274 20.77 0.39 13.31
CA PHE A 274 20.30 0.72 14.65
C PHE A 274 21.17 0.02 15.67
N VAL A 275 21.58 0.74 16.73
CA VAL A 275 22.31 0.20 17.88
C VAL A 275 21.68 0.72 19.15
N ASN A 276 21.42 -0.16 20.08
CA ASN A 276 20.91 0.16 21.41
C ASN A 276 21.80 -0.44 22.49
N PHE A 277 22.14 0.35 23.50
CA PHE A 277 22.84 -0.10 24.71
C PHE A 277 21.89 -0.01 25.88
N TYR A 278 21.96 -0.99 26.79
CA TYR A 278 21.11 -1.03 27.96
C TYR A 278 21.85 -1.53 29.20
N ILE A 279 21.41 -1.08 30.36
CA ILE A 279 21.86 -1.53 31.67
C ILE A 279 20.60 -1.86 32.48
N ASN A 280 20.55 -3.06 33.07
CA ASN A 280 19.52 -3.48 34.05
C ASN A 280 20.16 -3.63 35.43
N PHE A 281 19.54 -3.05 36.42
CA PHE A 281 19.95 -3.05 37.81
C PHE A 281 19.10 -3.98 38.66
#